data_5f49b2402e0e4c5ec93bbe5590a9729a
#
_entry.id   5f49b2402e0e4c5ec93bbe5590a9729a
#
_cell.length_a   1.000
_cell.length_b   1.000
_cell.length_c   1.000
_cell.angle_alpha   90.00
_cell.angle_beta   90.00
_cell.angle_gamma   90.00
#
_symmetry.space_group_name_H-M   'P 1'
#
loop_
_entity.id
_entity.type
_entity.pdbx_description
1 polymer ?
#
loop_
_entity_poly.entity_id
_entity_poly.type
_entity_poly.pdbx_seq_one_letter_code
_entity_poly.pdbx_strand_id
1 'polypeptide(L)'
;VSRPARLAALALLVCCLGGLGACRGSAAAPARKRLTIAWVSKSLGNPVFDMGRRGALQKARELSAGGPYEVVVLPVGPVAADAVEQARMIDDLIARRVDGIAVSCNDPTACIAPIDRAVAAGIPVMTWDSDAPASQRFSFLSVDNYRAGQQAADLLMGALGGQGKLAVLTGVPGALNLDERVRGFKDRLTAAYPGAHVVTIVSSNEDINLSVRGVEETMQAHPDMRGWFFVGMWPLLADRGAMPLWERATRERGMRTVAFDTLPIELNLLRDGYLEALIGQKYWGWGYDSVQMVYDTIVSGKRFPPFLDTGVDVVTRANVDAMARAWETSDFSQPIPTPR
;
A
#
# COMPACT_ATOMS: atom_id res chain seq x y z
N VAL A 1 -80.96 12.57 61.08
CA VAL A 1 -80.04 13.70 61.04
C VAL A 1 -78.97 13.35 59.98
N SER A 2 -78.93 14.21 58.94
CA SER A 2 -77.82 14.52 57.99
C SER A 2 -77.18 13.43 57.09
N ARG A 3 -77.56 13.48 55.82
CA ARG A 3 -76.71 13.18 54.64
C ARG A 3 -75.54 14.19 54.59
N PRO A 4 -74.37 13.94 53.97
CA PRO A 4 -74.25 13.55 52.57
C PRO A 4 -73.06 12.60 52.25
N ALA A 5 -73.27 11.67 51.34
CA ALA A 5 -72.18 10.87 50.75
C ALA A 5 -72.59 10.44 49.33
N ARG A 6 -72.73 11.37 48.37
CA ARG A 6 -72.98 11.07 46.94
C ARG A 6 -72.37 12.10 46.01
N LEU A 7 -71.11 12.49 46.21
CA LEU A 7 -70.40 13.41 45.29
C LEU A 7 -68.92 13.09 45.03
N ALA A 8 -68.47 11.88 45.45
CA ALA A 8 -67.06 11.52 45.28
C ALA A 8 -66.80 10.39 44.25
N ALA A 9 -67.87 9.95 43.49
CA ALA A 9 -67.75 8.82 42.58
C ALA A 9 -67.73 9.19 41.06
N LEU A 10 -67.74 10.51 40.72
CA LEU A 10 -67.80 10.91 39.32
C LEU A 10 -66.51 11.63 38.80
N ALA A 11 -65.52 11.80 39.63
CA ALA A 11 -64.25 12.47 39.26
C ALA A 11 -63.09 11.51 38.91
N LEU A 12 -63.26 10.19 39.06
CA LEU A 12 -62.20 9.21 38.81
C LEU A 12 -62.31 8.48 37.46
N LEU A 13 -63.30 8.76 36.63
CA LEU A 13 -63.49 8.06 35.35
C LEU A 13 -63.06 8.80 34.11
N VAL A 14 -62.49 10.03 34.25
CA VAL A 14 -62.04 10.86 33.08
C VAL A 14 -60.51 10.86 32.92
N CYS A 15 -59.73 10.34 33.85
CA CYS A 15 -58.26 10.27 33.74
C CYS A 15 -57.66 9.02 33.12
N CYS A 16 -58.47 8.02 32.75
CA CYS A 16 -57.95 6.77 32.16
C CYS A 16 -58.06 6.67 30.61
N LEU A 17 -58.51 7.73 29.90
CA LEU A 17 -58.66 7.72 28.46
C LEU A 17 -57.65 8.60 27.72
N GLY A 18 -56.63 9.15 28.41
CA GLY A 18 -55.55 9.99 27.85
C GLY A 18 -54.20 9.35 27.65
N GLY A 19 -54.06 8.04 27.94
CA GLY A 19 -52.77 7.33 28.00
C GLY A 19 -52.42 6.37 26.86
N LEU A 20 -53.15 6.38 25.73
CA LEU A 20 -52.81 5.62 24.52
C LEU A 20 -52.04 6.51 23.52
N GLY A 21 -51.11 7.35 24.02
CA GLY A 21 -50.17 8.15 23.23
C GLY A 21 -49.02 7.24 22.80
N ALA A 22 -49.14 6.65 21.63
CA ALA A 22 -48.08 6.35 20.64
C ALA A 22 -46.68 6.09 21.24
N CYS A 23 -46.40 4.91 21.78
CA CYS A 23 -45.09 4.29 21.54
C CYS A 23 -44.98 4.00 20.05
N ARG A 24 -44.62 5.03 19.25
CA ARG A 24 -44.01 4.82 17.93
C ARG A 24 -42.70 4.12 18.23
N GLY A 25 -42.72 2.80 18.27
CA GLY A 25 -41.53 2.00 18.18
C GLY A 25 -40.74 2.51 16.99
N SER A 26 -39.57 3.09 17.23
CA SER A 26 -38.62 3.34 16.18
C SER A 26 -38.39 1.99 15.50
N ALA A 27 -38.99 1.80 14.33
CA ALA A 27 -38.74 0.60 13.52
C ALA A 27 -37.22 0.59 13.30
N ALA A 28 -36.53 -0.35 13.91
CA ALA A 28 -35.12 -0.57 13.68
C ALA A 28 -34.94 -0.69 12.16
N ALA A 29 -34.08 0.16 11.59
CA ALA A 29 -33.79 0.08 10.16
C ALA A 29 -33.42 -1.36 9.84
N PRO A 30 -33.89 -1.95 8.73
CA PRO A 30 -33.59 -3.32 8.39
C PRO A 30 -32.08 -3.53 8.38
N ALA A 31 -31.62 -4.60 9.04
CA ALA A 31 -30.20 -4.92 9.11
C ALA A 31 -29.64 -5.01 7.70
N ARG A 32 -28.66 -4.16 7.37
CA ARG A 32 -28.04 -4.16 6.05
C ARG A 32 -27.32 -5.48 5.83
N LYS A 33 -27.35 -6.00 4.60
CA LYS A 33 -26.56 -7.17 4.24
C LYS A 33 -25.07 -6.81 4.38
N ARG A 34 -24.32 -7.65 5.08
CA ARG A 34 -22.89 -7.46 5.30
C ARG A 34 -22.10 -7.98 4.10
N LEU A 35 -21.10 -7.23 3.67
CA LEU A 35 -20.09 -7.60 2.68
C LEU A 35 -18.73 -7.54 3.36
N THR A 36 -18.02 -8.68 3.40
CA THR A 36 -16.69 -8.80 3.99
C THR A 36 -15.64 -8.92 2.90
N ILE A 37 -14.76 -7.92 2.79
CA ILE A 37 -13.64 -7.89 1.84
C ILE A 37 -12.35 -8.09 2.64
N ALA A 38 -11.62 -9.17 2.36
CA ALA A 38 -10.29 -9.36 2.93
C ALA A 38 -9.26 -8.52 2.15
N TRP A 39 -8.46 -7.76 2.89
CA TRP A 39 -7.36 -6.98 2.35
C TRP A 39 -6.05 -7.57 2.88
N VAL A 40 -5.34 -8.33 2.02
CA VAL A 40 -4.20 -9.17 2.38
C VAL A 40 -2.92 -8.49 1.96
N SER A 41 -2.07 -8.10 2.92
CA SER A 41 -0.75 -7.52 2.69
C SER A 41 0.36 -8.58 2.67
N LYS A 42 1.52 -8.23 2.11
CA LYS A 42 2.73 -9.08 2.14
C LYS A 42 3.26 -9.28 3.56
N SER A 43 3.18 -8.22 4.38
CA SER A 43 3.57 -8.25 5.78
C SER A 43 2.84 -7.16 6.57
N LEU A 44 2.72 -7.35 7.87
CA LEU A 44 2.17 -6.33 8.78
C LEU A 44 3.23 -5.34 9.28
N GLY A 45 4.52 -5.70 9.17
CA GLY A 45 5.63 -4.87 9.65
C GLY A 45 6.05 -3.75 8.71
N ASN A 46 5.56 -3.73 7.47
CA ASN A 46 5.94 -2.73 6.48
C ASN A 46 5.01 -1.50 6.56
N PRO A 47 5.53 -0.28 6.86
CA PRO A 47 4.72 0.92 7.09
C PRO A 47 3.93 1.40 5.86
N VAL A 48 4.37 1.10 4.63
CA VAL A 48 3.61 1.49 3.42
C VAL A 48 2.27 0.75 3.34
N PHE A 49 2.19 -0.49 3.84
CA PHE A 49 0.94 -1.26 3.87
C PHE A 49 -0.04 -0.73 4.92
N ASP A 50 0.43 -0.08 6.00
CA ASP A 50 -0.46 0.59 6.95
C ASP A 50 -1.25 1.74 6.29
N MET A 51 -0.61 2.49 5.39
CA MET A 51 -1.29 3.52 4.60
C MET A 51 -2.36 2.92 3.67
N GLY A 52 -2.05 1.82 2.99
CA GLY A 52 -3.04 1.08 2.19
C GLY A 52 -4.22 0.58 3.03
N ARG A 53 -3.93 0.02 4.21
CA ARG A 53 -4.96 -0.41 5.17
C ARG A 53 -5.89 0.73 5.58
N ARG A 54 -5.36 1.94 5.82
CA ARG A 54 -6.18 3.14 6.12
C ARG A 54 -7.09 3.50 4.95
N GLY A 55 -6.57 3.48 3.71
CA GLY A 55 -7.36 3.68 2.50
C GLY A 55 -8.50 2.67 2.37
N ALA A 56 -8.21 1.38 2.58
CA ALA A 56 -9.19 0.31 2.54
C ALA A 56 -10.33 0.50 3.57
N LEU A 57 -9.96 0.83 4.81
CA LEU A 57 -10.93 1.09 5.88
C LEU A 57 -11.77 2.35 5.61
N GLN A 58 -11.19 3.39 5.02
CA GLN A 58 -11.92 4.58 4.64
C GLN A 58 -12.93 4.27 3.55
N LYS A 59 -12.53 3.57 2.49
CA LYS A 59 -13.45 3.18 1.41
C LYS A 59 -14.62 2.34 1.94
N ALA A 60 -14.36 1.40 2.85
CA ALA A 60 -15.42 0.61 3.45
C ALA A 60 -16.45 1.47 4.22
N ARG A 61 -16.00 2.49 4.96
CA ARG A 61 -16.90 3.43 5.64
C ARG A 61 -17.76 4.22 4.65
N GLU A 62 -17.16 4.72 3.57
CA GLU A 62 -17.87 5.50 2.54
C GLU A 62 -18.93 4.64 1.83
N LEU A 63 -18.57 3.41 1.42
CA LEU A 63 -19.49 2.47 0.80
C LEU A 63 -20.64 2.08 1.73
N SER A 64 -20.34 1.90 3.01
CA SER A 64 -21.35 1.63 4.03
C SER A 64 -22.28 2.82 4.26
N ALA A 65 -21.78 4.04 4.24
CA ALA A 65 -22.58 5.25 4.44
C ALA A 65 -23.52 5.53 3.25
N GLY A 66 -23.04 5.32 2.01
CA GLY A 66 -23.74 5.65 0.79
C GLY A 66 -24.53 4.49 0.14
N GLY A 67 -24.37 3.25 0.61
CA GLY A 67 -24.86 2.05 -0.07
C GLY A 67 -25.83 1.18 0.74
N PRO A 68 -26.35 0.13 0.10
CA PRO A 68 -27.29 -0.81 0.73
C PRO A 68 -26.60 -1.86 1.61
N TYR A 69 -25.27 -1.91 1.61
CA TYR A 69 -24.48 -2.90 2.33
C TYR A 69 -23.73 -2.29 3.52
N GLU A 70 -23.50 -3.09 4.56
CA GLU A 70 -22.47 -2.86 5.55
C GLU A 70 -21.17 -3.47 5.00
N VAL A 71 -20.24 -2.65 4.52
CA VAL A 71 -18.96 -3.11 3.99
C VAL A 71 -17.93 -3.18 5.11
N VAL A 72 -17.39 -4.37 5.33
CA VAL A 72 -16.36 -4.63 6.34
C VAL A 72 -15.08 -5.05 5.65
N VAL A 73 -14.01 -4.31 5.87
CA VAL A 73 -12.67 -4.71 5.46
C VAL A 73 -12.02 -5.51 6.58
N LEU A 74 -11.48 -6.67 6.24
CA LEU A 74 -10.69 -7.53 7.11
C LEU A 74 -9.20 -7.43 6.70
N PRO A 75 -8.40 -6.57 7.34
CA PRO A 75 -6.97 -6.51 7.08
C PRO A 75 -6.27 -7.73 7.67
N VAL A 76 -5.51 -8.45 6.86
CA VAL A 76 -4.73 -9.62 7.27
C VAL A 76 -3.38 -9.64 6.54
N GLY A 77 -2.43 -10.38 7.07
CA GLY A 77 -1.12 -10.59 6.48
C GLY A 77 -0.19 -11.28 7.48
N PRO A 78 0.87 -11.93 7.01
CA PRO A 78 1.91 -12.46 7.90
C PRO A 78 2.64 -11.31 8.62
N VAL A 79 3.25 -11.59 9.77
CA VAL A 79 4.01 -10.56 10.52
C VAL A 79 5.22 -10.11 9.71
N ALA A 80 5.96 -11.04 9.14
CA ALA A 80 7.03 -10.81 8.16
C ALA A 80 6.64 -11.43 6.82
N ALA A 81 7.32 -11.07 5.73
CA ALA A 81 7.04 -11.63 4.41
C ALA A 81 7.25 -13.16 4.41
N ASP A 82 6.15 -13.90 4.26
CA ASP A 82 6.11 -15.37 4.23
C ASP A 82 5.03 -15.84 3.26
N ALA A 83 5.46 -16.42 2.14
CA ALA A 83 4.58 -16.89 1.08
C ALA A 83 3.73 -18.09 1.49
N VAL A 84 4.25 -18.97 2.35
CA VAL A 84 3.56 -20.20 2.81
C VAL A 84 2.47 -19.80 3.81
N GLU A 85 2.79 -18.94 4.76
CA GLU A 85 1.82 -18.41 5.71
C GLU A 85 0.72 -17.63 4.99
N GLN A 86 1.07 -16.77 4.03
CA GLN A 86 0.10 -16.02 3.24
C GLN A 86 -0.85 -16.93 2.45
N ALA A 87 -0.34 -18.01 1.83
CA ALA A 87 -1.17 -18.99 1.13
C ALA A 87 -2.20 -19.64 2.07
N ARG A 88 -1.79 -20.03 3.29
CA ARG A 88 -2.69 -20.58 4.31
C ARG A 88 -3.75 -19.55 4.75
N MET A 89 -3.37 -18.28 4.90
CA MET A 89 -4.31 -17.21 5.22
C MET A 89 -5.38 -17.05 4.15
N ILE A 90 -5.05 -17.16 2.86
CA ILE A 90 -6.04 -17.12 1.78
C ILE A 90 -7.00 -18.33 1.89
N ASP A 91 -6.51 -19.53 2.18
CA ASP A 91 -7.36 -20.71 2.38
C ASP A 91 -8.30 -20.53 3.58
N ASP A 92 -7.84 -19.95 4.68
CA ASP A 92 -8.67 -19.62 5.84
C ASP A 92 -9.77 -18.60 5.49
N LEU A 93 -9.48 -17.61 4.63
CA LEU A 93 -10.47 -16.66 4.15
C LEU A 93 -11.55 -17.31 3.30
N ILE A 94 -11.19 -18.31 2.48
CA ILE A 94 -12.15 -19.14 1.72
C ILE A 94 -13.07 -19.90 2.70
N ALA A 95 -12.49 -20.56 3.70
CA ALA A 95 -13.25 -21.29 4.72
C ALA A 95 -14.21 -20.37 5.51
N ARG A 96 -13.80 -19.12 5.77
CA ARG A 96 -14.62 -18.08 6.40
C ARG A 96 -15.67 -17.46 5.48
N ARG A 97 -15.67 -17.82 4.20
CA ARG A 97 -16.62 -17.34 3.18
C ARG A 97 -16.66 -15.80 3.10
N VAL A 98 -15.48 -15.17 3.01
CA VAL A 98 -15.42 -13.73 2.70
C VAL A 98 -16.02 -13.48 1.32
N ASP A 99 -16.57 -12.30 1.08
CA ASP A 99 -17.26 -11.97 -0.18
C ASP A 99 -16.27 -11.56 -1.29
N GLY A 100 -15.05 -11.14 -0.95
CA GLY A 100 -14.02 -10.80 -1.92
C GLY A 100 -12.64 -10.67 -1.28
N ILE A 101 -11.59 -10.75 -2.09
CA ILE A 101 -10.19 -10.68 -1.64
C ILE A 101 -9.42 -9.70 -2.53
N ALA A 102 -8.67 -8.80 -1.88
CA ALA A 102 -7.61 -8.00 -2.49
C ALA A 102 -6.27 -8.41 -1.84
N VAL A 103 -5.32 -8.93 -2.61
CA VAL A 103 -4.04 -9.48 -2.06
C VAL A 103 -2.82 -8.90 -2.75
N SER A 104 -1.78 -8.55 -1.96
CA SER A 104 -0.43 -8.31 -2.45
C SER A 104 0.40 -9.57 -2.22
N CYS A 105 0.84 -10.22 -3.30
CA CYS A 105 1.46 -11.53 -3.24
C CYS A 105 2.92 -11.47 -2.76
N ASN A 106 3.28 -12.29 -1.77
CA ASN A 106 4.67 -12.47 -1.36
C ASN A 106 5.52 -13.15 -2.43
N ASP A 107 4.92 -14.15 -3.09
CA ASP A 107 5.54 -14.90 -4.19
C ASP A 107 4.51 -15.11 -5.30
N PRO A 108 4.84 -14.76 -6.56
CA PRO A 108 3.89 -14.81 -7.66
C PRO A 108 3.42 -16.23 -7.99
N THR A 109 4.23 -17.26 -7.68
CA THR A 109 3.90 -18.66 -7.94
C THR A 109 3.10 -19.26 -6.79
N ALA A 110 3.51 -19.03 -5.55
CA ALA A 110 2.84 -19.54 -4.36
C ALA A 110 1.40 -19.00 -4.21
N CYS A 111 1.13 -17.79 -4.72
CA CYS A 111 -0.20 -17.19 -4.71
C CYS A 111 -1.18 -17.83 -5.73
N ILE A 112 -0.72 -18.50 -6.79
CA ILE A 112 -1.59 -18.97 -7.88
C ILE A 112 -2.67 -19.91 -7.35
N ALA A 113 -2.27 -21.01 -6.74
CA ALA A 113 -3.20 -22.05 -6.32
C ALA A 113 -4.23 -21.56 -5.27
N PRO A 114 -3.88 -20.81 -4.21
CA PRO A 114 -4.88 -20.28 -3.28
C PRO A 114 -5.81 -19.24 -3.93
N ILE A 115 -5.32 -18.38 -4.83
CA ILE A 115 -6.18 -17.45 -5.59
C ILE A 115 -7.17 -18.23 -6.44
N ASP A 116 -6.71 -19.24 -7.19
CA ASP A 116 -7.55 -20.05 -8.07
C ASP A 116 -8.62 -20.83 -7.29
N ARG A 117 -8.28 -21.33 -6.08
CA ARG A 117 -9.27 -21.94 -5.18
C ARG A 117 -10.32 -20.93 -4.70
N ALA A 118 -9.93 -19.71 -4.38
CA ALA A 118 -10.87 -18.67 -3.99
C ALA A 118 -11.84 -18.33 -5.12
N VAL A 119 -11.30 -18.15 -6.34
CA VAL A 119 -12.11 -17.89 -7.54
C VAL A 119 -13.06 -19.06 -7.84
N ALA A 120 -12.58 -20.30 -7.75
CA ALA A 120 -13.43 -21.51 -7.92
C ALA A 120 -14.54 -21.62 -6.86
N ALA A 121 -14.31 -21.07 -5.65
CA ALA A 121 -15.32 -20.95 -4.60
C ALA A 121 -16.31 -19.78 -4.82
N GLY A 122 -16.20 -19.04 -5.92
CA GLY A 122 -17.04 -17.89 -6.25
C GLY A 122 -16.64 -16.58 -5.58
N ILE A 123 -15.44 -16.50 -4.99
CA ILE A 123 -14.90 -15.31 -4.35
C ILE A 123 -14.05 -14.56 -5.38
N PRO A 124 -14.44 -13.34 -5.81
CA PRO A 124 -13.61 -12.54 -6.70
C PRO A 124 -12.31 -12.12 -6.00
N VAL A 125 -11.20 -12.30 -6.72
CA VAL A 125 -9.86 -11.95 -6.23
C VAL A 125 -9.19 -10.96 -7.17
N MET A 126 -8.59 -9.92 -6.62
CA MET A 126 -7.67 -9.05 -7.32
C MET A 126 -6.32 -8.99 -6.59
N THR A 127 -5.29 -8.60 -7.33
CA THR A 127 -3.97 -8.32 -6.75
C THR A 127 -3.68 -6.81 -6.74
N TRP A 128 -2.84 -6.38 -5.81
CA TRP A 128 -2.34 -5.01 -5.71
C TRP A 128 -0.86 -5.03 -5.30
N ASP A 129 -0.09 -3.97 -5.63
CA ASP A 129 1.36 -3.85 -5.36
C ASP A 129 2.20 -4.96 -6.00
N SER A 130 2.02 -6.21 -5.61
CA SER A 130 2.72 -7.38 -6.12
C SER A 130 1.74 -8.43 -6.63
N ASP A 131 1.99 -8.95 -7.84
CA ASP A 131 1.06 -9.73 -8.63
C ASP A 131 1.32 -11.24 -8.59
N ALA A 132 0.32 -12.00 -9.02
CA ALA A 132 0.38 -13.40 -9.44
C ALA A 132 -0.26 -13.53 -10.83
N PRO A 133 0.45 -13.14 -11.91
CA PRO A 133 -0.16 -12.96 -13.23
C PRO A 133 -0.70 -14.24 -13.87
N ALA A 134 -0.21 -15.41 -13.45
CA ALA A 134 -0.70 -16.71 -13.91
C ALA A 134 -1.95 -17.22 -13.17
N SER A 135 -2.43 -16.49 -12.14
CA SER A 135 -3.66 -16.83 -11.42
C SER A 135 -4.92 -16.31 -12.11
N GLN A 136 -6.09 -16.80 -11.65
CA GLN A 136 -7.39 -16.36 -12.15
C GLN A 136 -7.90 -15.05 -11.50
N ARG A 137 -7.02 -14.23 -10.96
CA ARG A 137 -7.40 -12.89 -10.46
C ARG A 137 -8.06 -12.04 -11.55
N PHE A 138 -9.03 -11.19 -11.20
CA PHE A 138 -9.74 -10.41 -12.22
C PHE A 138 -8.98 -9.13 -12.64
N SER A 139 -8.10 -8.58 -11.81
CA SER A 139 -7.31 -7.37 -12.11
C SER A 139 -6.09 -7.26 -11.20
N PHE A 140 -5.10 -6.48 -11.62
CA PHE A 140 -3.93 -6.07 -10.85
C PHE A 140 -3.84 -4.55 -10.79
N LEU A 141 -3.72 -4.00 -9.59
CA LEU A 141 -3.61 -2.56 -9.30
C LEU A 141 -2.22 -2.25 -8.75
N SER A 142 -1.37 -1.58 -9.52
CA SER A 142 -0.01 -1.24 -9.09
C SER A 142 0.60 -0.18 -9.99
N VAL A 143 1.82 0.24 -9.68
CA VAL A 143 2.67 0.97 -10.62
C VAL A 143 3.20 0.02 -11.69
N ASP A 144 3.48 0.54 -12.88
CA ASP A 144 4.33 -0.16 -13.86
C ASP A 144 5.77 -0.19 -13.33
N ASN A 145 6.10 -1.28 -12.62
CA ASN A 145 7.38 -1.43 -11.93
C ASN A 145 8.58 -1.39 -12.90
N TYR A 146 8.42 -1.92 -14.11
CA TYR A 146 9.47 -1.88 -15.12
C TYR A 146 9.75 -0.43 -15.57
N ARG A 147 8.70 0.33 -15.90
CA ARG A 147 8.83 1.75 -16.27
C ARG A 147 9.33 2.61 -15.12
N ALA A 148 8.90 2.33 -13.90
CA ALA A 148 9.39 3.02 -12.70
C ALA A 148 10.88 2.75 -12.46
N GLY A 149 11.37 1.53 -12.73
CA GLY A 149 12.79 1.21 -12.74
C GLY A 149 13.57 1.98 -13.82
N GLN A 150 13.02 2.11 -15.04
CA GLN A 150 13.61 2.96 -16.07
C GLN A 150 13.71 4.43 -15.65
N GLN A 151 12.66 4.94 -15.01
CA GLN A 151 12.65 6.31 -14.49
C GLN A 151 13.67 6.53 -13.38
N ALA A 152 13.89 5.52 -12.50
CA ALA A 152 14.97 5.56 -11.51
C ALA A 152 16.35 5.69 -12.17
N ALA A 153 16.58 4.98 -13.28
CA ALA A 153 17.82 5.10 -14.04
C ALA A 153 18.00 6.51 -14.62
N ASP A 154 16.96 7.07 -15.23
CA ASP A 154 17.02 8.42 -15.79
C ASP A 154 17.30 9.49 -14.72
N LEU A 155 16.64 9.39 -13.55
CA LEU A 155 16.86 10.30 -12.42
C LEU A 155 18.28 10.21 -11.87
N LEU A 156 18.79 8.99 -11.67
CA LEU A 156 20.13 8.78 -11.14
C LEU A 156 21.21 9.22 -12.15
N MET A 157 21.02 8.87 -13.42
CA MET A 157 21.98 9.24 -14.47
C MET A 157 21.95 10.74 -14.77
N GLY A 158 20.79 11.38 -14.72
CA GLY A 158 20.70 12.86 -14.78
C GLY A 158 21.56 13.53 -13.73
N ALA A 159 21.54 13.05 -12.49
CA ALA A 159 22.32 13.57 -11.38
C ALA A 159 23.82 13.25 -11.49
N LEU A 160 24.21 12.19 -12.20
CA LEU A 160 25.59 11.72 -12.36
C LEU A 160 26.26 12.16 -13.68
N GLY A 161 25.54 12.85 -14.57
CA GLY A 161 26.05 13.24 -15.87
C GLY A 161 26.20 12.06 -16.85
N GLY A 162 25.35 11.03 -16.71
CA GLY A 162 25.23 9.92 -17.65
C GLY A 162 26.27 8.80 -17.51
N GLN A 163 27.11 8.81 -16.48
CA GLN A 163 28.18 7.82 -16.32
C GLN A 163 28.54 7.55 -14.86
N GLY A 164 29.14 6.40 -14.61
CA GLY A 164 29.67 6.03 -13.29
C GLY A 164 29.39 4.59 -12.87
N LYS A 165 30.09 4.15 -11.83
CA LYS A 165 29.84 2.87 -11.16
C LYS A 165 28.68 3.01 -10.19
N LEU A 166 27.74 2.08 -10.25
CA LEU A 166 26.49 2.07 -9.50
C LEU A 166 26.31 0.75 -8.77
N ALA A 167 25.59 0.78 -7.66
CA ALA A 167 25.06 -0.44 -7.07
C ALA A 167 23.54 -0.35 -6.91
N VAL A 168 22.92 -1.50 -6.79
CA VAL A 168 21.49 -1.66 -6.55
C VAL A 168 21.29 -2.43 -5.26
N LEU A 169 20.44 -1.94 -4.37
CA LEU A 169 19.97 -2.70 -3.23
C LEU A 169 18.49 -3.06 -3.45
N THR A 170 18.18 -4.35 -3.43
CA THR A 170 16.83 -4.90 -3.59
C THR A 170 16.38 -5.67 -2.35
N GLY A 171 15.11 -6.04 -2.31
CA GLY A 171 14.52 -6.78 -1.19
C GLY A 171 14.58 -8.30 -1.34
N VAL A 172 13.40 -8.95 -1.29
CA VAL A 172 13.27 -10.41 -1.41
C VAL A 172 13.51 -10.85 -2.85
N PRO A 173 14.45 -11.77 -3.11
CA PRO A 173 14.67 -12.32 -4.45
C PRO A 173 13.42 -13.03 -4.98
N GLY A 174 13.07 -12.79 -6.24
CA GLY A 174 11.88 -13.38 -6.87
C GLY A 174 10.57 -12.63 -6.62
N ALA A 175 10.58 -11.58 -5.79
CA ALA A 175 9.44 -10.66 -5.69
C ALA A 175 9.29 -9.89 -7.00
N LEU A 176 8.21 -10.18 -7.74
CA LEU A 176 8.04 -9.73 -9.14
C LEU A 176 8.16 -8.21 -9.30
N ASN A 177 7.55 -7.43 -8.41
CA ASN A 177 7.61 -5.98 -8.44
C ASN A 177 9.05 -5.44 -8.28
N LEU A 178 9.85 -6.07 -7.42
CA LEU A 178 11.24 -5.66 -7.18
C LEU A 178 12.14 -6.08 -8.36
N ASP A 179 11.97 -7.29 -8.86
CA ASP A 179 12.72 -7.80 -10.00
C ASP A 179 12.45 -6.97 -11.27
N GLU A 180 11.22 -6.53 -11.48
CA GLU A 180 10.87 -5.64 -12.59
C GLU A 180 11.48 -4.25 -12.47
N ARG A 181 11.54 -3.66 -11.26
CA ARG A 181 12.26 -2.38 -11.02
C ARG A 181 13.73 -2.52 -11.38
N VAL A 182 14.38 -3.60 -10.89
CA VAL A 182 15.80 -3.88 -11.20
C VAL A 182 16.01 -4.10 -12.69
N ARG A 183 15.15 -4.87 -13.35
CA ARG A 183 15.21 -5.11 -14.79
C ARG A 183 15.06 -3.82 -15.57
N GLY A 184 14.02 -3.04 -15.30
CA GLY A 184 13.78 -1.75 -15.97
C GLY A 184 14.96 -0.78 -15.82
N PHE A 185 15.53 -0.70 -14.62
CA PHE A 185 16.72 0.10 -14.33
C PHE A 185 17.92 -0.34 -15.20
N LYS A 186 18.25 -1.63 -15.22
CA LYS A 186 19.36 -2.19 -15.98
C LYS A 186 19.18 -2.02 -17.48
N ASP A 187 17.99 -2.31 -18.00
CA ASP A 187 17.69 -2.21 -19.44
C ASP A 187 17.80 -0.75 -19.91
N ARG A 188 17.34 0.20 -19.09
CA ARG A 188 17.46 1.63 -19.36
C ARG A 188 18.91 2.10 -19.36
N LEU A 189 19.73 1.64 -18.41
CA LEU A 189 21.17 1.94 -18.38
C LEU A 189 21.84 1.42 -19.66
N THR A 190 21.58 0.18 -20.04
CA THR A 190 22.15 -0.44 -21.24
C THR A 190 21.76 0.32 -22.51
N ALA A 191 20.51 0.76 -22.60
CA ALA A 191 19.99 1.41 -23.79
C ALA A 191 20.44 2.87 -23.95
N ALA A 192 20.57 3.62 -22.84
CA ALA A 192 20.72 5.07 -22.87
C ALA A 192 22.01 5.60 -22.23
N TYR A 193 22.68 4.81 -21.39
CA TYR A 193 23.83 5.29 -20.59
C TYR A 193 25.01 4.31 -20.63
N PRO A 194 25.72 4.20 -21.78
CA PRO A 194 26.79 3.20 -21.97
C PRO A 194 28.00 3.42 -21.03
N GLY A 195 28.12 4.60 -20.43
CA GLY A 195 29.15 4.91 -19.42
C GLY A 195 28.75 4.52 -17.99
N ALA A 196 27.57 3.98 -17.78
CA ALA A 196 27.07 3.54 -16.47
C ALA A 196 27.27 2.02 -16.30
N HIS A 197 27.79 1.61 -15.13
CA HIS A 197 28.08 0.21 -14.83
C HIS A 197 27.53 -0.18 -13.45
N VAL A 198 26.62 -1.15 -13.40
CA VAL A 198 26.17 -1.76 -12.14
C VAL A 198 27.23 -2.75 -11.68
N VAL A 199 27.94 -2.42 -10.59
CA VAL A 199 29.04 -3.26 -10.04
C VAL A 199 28.50 -4.42 -9.20
N THR A 200 27.36 -4.22 -8.54
CA THR A 200 26.71 -5.27 -7.75
C THR A 200 25.22 -5.00 -7.55
N ILE A 201 24.48 -6.06 -7.28
CA ILE A 201 23.09 -6.04 -6.81
C ILE A 201 23.07 -6.80 -5.49
N VAL A 202 22.65 -6.13 -4.42
CA VAL A 202 22.60 -6.67 -3.06
C VAL A 202 21.14 -6.94 -2.69
N SER A 203 20.85 -8.16 -2.22
CA SER A 203 19.54 -8.49 -1.67
C SER A 203 19.55 -8.35 -0.14
N SER A 204 18.54 -7.69 0.39
CA SER A 204 18.38 -7.46 1.83
C SER A 204 17.26 -8.28 2.48
N ASN A 205 16.48 -9.02 1.69
CA ASN A 205 15.27 -9.69 2.16
C ASN A 205 14.27 -8.76 2.87
N GLU A 206 14.28 -7.48 2.51
CA GLU A 206 13.47 -6.42 3.15
C GLU A 206 13.84 -6.17 4.64
N ASP A 207 14.99 -6.67 5.10
CA ASP A 207 15.50 -6.46 6.46
C ASP A 207 16.36 -5.21 6.53
N ILE A 208 16.11 -4.37 7.53
CA ILE A 208 16.83 -3.09 7.71
C ILE A 208 18.32 -3.33 8.00
N ASN A 209 18.65 -4.27 8.88
CA ASN A 209 20.04 -4.52 9.28
C ASN A 209 20.85 -5.15 8.15
N LEU A 210 20.24 -6.07 7.38
CA LEU A 210 20.87 -6.63 6.20
C LEU A 210 21.07 -5.56 5.12
N SER A 211 20.11 -4.63 4.98
CA SER A 211 20.23 -3.50 4.06
C SER A 211 21.40 -2.60 4.41
N VAL A 212 21.49 -2.16 5.67
CA VAL A 212 22.58 -1.32 6.18
C VAL A 212 23.93 -1.99 5.97
N ARG A 213 24.05 -3.27 6.35
CA ARG A 213 25.27 -4.05 6.14
C ARG A 213 25.67 -4.14 4.68
N GLY A 214 24.71 -4.49 3.82
CA GLY A 214 24.95 -4.62 2.38
C GLY A 214 25.40 -3.33 1.72
N VAL A 215 24.85 -2.18 2.15
CA VAL A 215 25.31 -0.86 1.69
C VAL A 215 26.74 -0.61 2.11
N GLU A 216 27.08 -0.77 3.39
CA GLU A 216 28.41 -0.46 3.93
C GLU A 216 29.49 -1.41 3.38
N GLU A 217 29.23 -2.71 3.28
CA GLU A 217 30.15 -3.69 2.67
C GLU A 217 30.40 -3.36 1.19
N THR A 218 29.37 -2.98 0.45
CA THR A 218 29.49 -2.57 -0.96
C THR A 218 30.31 -1.28 -1.08
N MET A 219 30.12 -0.31 -0.18
CA MET A 219 30.89 0.93 -0.15
C MET A 219 32.37 0.69 0.12
N GLN A 220 32.70 -0.31 0.96
CA GLN A 220 34.08 -0.72 1.21
C GLN A 220 34.71 -1.40 -0.01
N ALA A 221 33.97 -2.30 -0.66
CA ALA A 221 34.46 -3.07 -1.81
C ALA A 221 34.62 -2.19 -3.08
N HIS A 222 33.80 -1.13 -3.21
CA HIS A 222 33.77 -0.26 -4.38
C HIS A 222 33.91 1.22 -4.01
N PRO A 223 35.08 1.67 -3.53
CA PRO A 223 35.27 3.05 -3.03
C PRO A 223 35.15 4.12 -4.12
N ASP A 224 35.24 3.75 -5.39
CA ASP A 224 35.07 4.62 -6.57
C ASP A 224 33.63 4.67 -7.09
N MET A 225 32.69 4.01 -6.44
CA MET A 225 31.28 4.03 -6.80
C MET A 225 30.66 5.43 -6.64
N ARG A 226 29.78 5.79 -7.56
CA ARG A 226 29.19 7.12 -7.69
C ARG A 226 27.71 7.18 -7.36
N GLY A 227 26.99 6.05 -7.40
CA GLY A 227 25.55 6.06 -7.21
C GLY A 227 24.94 4.79 -6.67
N TRP A 228 23.79 4.97 -6.02
CA TRP A 228 22.93 3.90 -5.52
C TRP A 228 21.52 4.01 -6.10
N PHE A 229 20.96 2.86 -6.46
CA PHE A 229 19.54 2.69 -6.60
C PHE A 229 19.03 1.79 -5.49
N PHE A 230 18.24 2.34 -4.57
CA PHE A 230 17.52 1.57 -3.56
C PHE A 230 16.13 1.26 -4.09
N VAL A 231 15.86 -0.02 -4.33
CA VAL A 231 14.60 -0.52 -4.92
C VAL A 231 13.42 -0.41 -3.94
N GLY A 232 13.70 -0.14 -2.68
CA GLY A 232 12.77 0.16 -1.60
C GLY A 232 13.48 0.85 -0.44
N MET A 233 12.72 1.28 0.56
CA MET A 233 13.14 2.16 1.65
C MET A 233 14.04 1.53 2.72
N TRP A 234 14.24 0.22 2.75
CA TRP A 234 14.75 -0.51 3.92
C TRP A 234 16.01 0.07 4.55
N PRO A 235 17.11 0.41 3.82
CA PRO A 235 18.30 1.00 4.44
C PRO A 235 18.04 2.40 4.99
N LEU A 236 17.03 3.11 4.46
CA LEU A 236 16.70 4.49 4.85
C LEU A 236 15.82 4.55 6.12
N LEU A 237 15.31 3.41 6.58
CA LEU A 237 14.59 3.28 7.86
C LEU A 237 15.54 3.17 9.06
N ALA A 238 16.83 2.96 8.84
CA ALA A 238 17.82 2.91 9.90
C ALA A 238 18.09 4.30 10.48
N ASP A 239 18.57 4.32 11.73
CA ASP A 239 18.97 5.56 12.39
C ASP A 239 20.10 6.27 11.63
N ARG A 240 20.16 7.59 11.79
CA ARG A 240 21.25 8.41 11.25
C ARG A 240 22.59 7.93 11.84
N GLY A 241 23.59 7.80 10.98
CA GLY A 241 24.90 7.28 11.34
C GLY A 241 25.04 5.76 11.23
N ALA A 242 23.97 5.03 10.92
CA ALA A 242 24.04 3.59 10.68
C ALA A 242 24.81 3.22 9.40
N MET A 243 24.87 4.13 8.42
CA MET A 243 25.61 3.97 7.16
C MET A 243 26.68 5.05 6.98
N PRO A 244 27.75 5.07 7.82
CA PRO A 244 28.72 6.15 7.84
C PRO A 244 29.52 6.31 6.53
N LEU A 245 29.78 5.23 5.80
CA LEU A 245 30.50 5.31 4.51
C LEU A 245 29.63 5.92 3.43
N TRP A 246 28.35 5.50 3.34
CA TRP A 246 27.38 6.07 2.41
C TRP A 246 27.10 7.54 2.74
N GLU A 247 26.88 7.89 4.01
CA GLU A 247 26.62 9.27 4.45
C GLU A 247 27.80 10.20 4.13
N ARG A 248 29.02 9.74 4.41
CA ARG A 248 30.25 10.49 4.09
C ARG A 248 30.44 10.66 2.59
N ALA A 249 30.25 9.57 1.81
CA ALA A 249 30.39 9.63 0.36
C ALA A 249 29.39 10.60 -0.28
N THR A 250 28.17 10.65 0.24
CA THR A 250 27.14 11.58 -0.24
C THR A 250 27.55 13.03 0.03
N ARG A 251 28.05 13.35 1.23
CA ARG A 251 28.43 14.72 1.61
C ARG A 251 29.74 15.18 0.97
N GLU A 252 30.75 14.33 0.93
CA GLU A 252 32.12 14.73 0.59
C GLU A 252 32.52 14.39 -0.85
N ARG A 253 31.91 13.34 -1.45
CA ARG A 253 32.32 12.83 -2.77
C ARG A 253 31.24 12.94 -3.82
N GLY A 254 30.10 13.53 -3.49
CA GLY A 254 28.99 13.74 -4.42
C GLY A 254 28.34 12.45 -4.89
N MET A 255 28.31 11.41 -4.04
CA MET A 255 27.51 10.21 -4.33
C MET A 255 26.04 10.57 -4.46
N ARG A 256 25.35 9.97 -5.42
CA ARG A 256 23.93 10.18 -5.69
C ARG A 256 23.14 8.94 -5.39
N THR A 257 21.97 9.11 -4.80
CA THR A 257 21.07 8.01 -4.47
C THR A 257 19.66 8.34 -4.93
N VAL A 258 19.05 7.44 -5.69
CA VAL A 258 17.61 7.43 -5.97
C VAL A 258 17.01 6.23 -5.26
N ALA A 259 15.88 6.43 -4.61
CA ALA A 259 15.19 5.37 -3.87
C ALA A 259 13.72 5.30 -4.23
N PHE A 260 13.13 4.12 -4.05
CA PHE A 260 11.69 3.98 -3.97
C PHE A 260 11.22 4.33 -2.57
N ASP A 261 9.94 4.65 -2.55
CA ASP A 261 9.10 5.04 -1.45
C ASP A 261 9.22 6.53 -1.07
N THR A 262 8.36 7.00 -0.18
CA THR A 262 8.26 8.42 0.19
C THR A 262 7.80 8.58 1.64
N LEU A 263 8.27 7.71 2.51
CA LEU A 263 7.97 7.79 3.93
C LEU A 263 8.52 9.09 4.54
N PRO A 264 7.96 9.61 5.63
CA PRO A 264 8.41 10.85 6.25
C PRO A 264 9.91 10.89 6.56
N ILE A 265 10.51 9.76 6.95
CA ILE A 265 11.95 9.65 7.20
C ILE A 265 12.75 9.86 5.90
N GLU A 266 12.30 9.32 4.79
CA GLU A 266 12.94 9.48 3.47
C GLU A 266 12.83 10.92 2.97
N LEU A 267 11.66 11.56 3.19
CA LEU A 267 11.46 12.97 2.83
C LEU A 267 12.43 13.88 3.59
N ASN A 268 12.73 13.57 4.85
CA ASN A 268 13.74 14.31 5.62
C ASN A 268 15.15 14.09 5.04
N LEU A 269 15.51 12.83 4.68
CA LEU A 269 16.79 12.54 4.03
C LEU A 269 16.94 13.26 2.67
N LEU A 270 15.85 13.39 1.93
CA LEU A 270 15.80 14.13 0.67
C LEU A 270 16.02 15.65 0.90
N ARG A 271 15.36 16.24 1.91
CA ARG A 271 15.59 17.65 2.31
C ARG A 271 17.03 17.90 2.73
N ASP A 272 17.60 16.99 3.48
CA ASP A 272 18.98 17.04 3.99
C ASP A 272 20.04 16.80 2.88
N GLY A 273 19.61 16.45 1.66
CA GLY A 273 20.48 16.25 0.51
C GLY A 273 21.18 14.90 0.43
N TYR A 274 20.69 13.88 1.16
CA TYR A 274 21.20 12.50 1.07
C TYR A 274 20.64 11.73 -0.13
N LEU A 275 19.49 12.16 -0.63
CA LEU A 275 18.83 11.57 -1.77
C LEU A 275 18.68 12.61 -2.88
N GLU A 276 18.75 12.16 -4.12
CA GLU A 276 18.49 12.96 -5.31
C GLU A 276 17.01 13.03 -5.64
N ALA A 277 16.36 11.87 -5.62
CA ALA A 277 14.94 11.72 -5.85
C ALA A 277 14.39 10.48 -5.14
N LEU A 278 13.09 10.53 -4.88
CA LEU A 278 12.27 9.42 -4.42
C LEU A 278 11.18 9.10 -5.44
N ILE A 279 10.86 7.83 -5.59
CA ILE A 279 9.79 7.34 -6.46
C ILE A 279 8.67 6.78 -5.57
N GLY A 280 7.67 7.60 -5.33
CA GLY A 280 6.51 7.28 -4.50
C GLY A 280 5.50 6.43 -5.23
N GLN A 281 4.88 5.51 -4.51
CA GLN A 281 3.77 4.70 -4.97
C GLN A 281 2.45 5.22 -4.37
N LYS A 282 1.32 4.82 -4.93
CA LYS A 282 0.00 5.27 -4.46
C LYS A 282 -0.50 4.40 -3.29
N TYR A 283 0.23 4.38 -2.16
CA TYR A 283 -0.03 3.46 -1.04
C TYR A 283 -1.46 3.50 -0.53
N TRP A 284 -2.00 4.69 -0.30
CA TRP A 284 -3.38 4.86 0.16
C TRP A 284 -4.38 4.32 -0.87
N GLY A 285 -4.11 4.58 -2.16
CA GLY A 285 -4.90 4.10 -3.29
C GLY A 285 -4.93 2.57 -3.39
N TRP A 286 -3.86 1.87 -3.01
CA TRP A 286 -3.87 0.40 -3.01
C TRP A 286 -5.04 -0.18 -2.21
N GLY A 287 -5.32 0.39 -1.05
CA GLY A 287 -6.46 -0.02 -0.25
C GLY A 287 -7.77 0.58 -0.74
N TYR A 288 -7.80 1.88 -0.94
CA TYR A 288 -9.01 2.62 -1.30
C TYR A 288 -9.63 2.14 -2.61
N ASP A 289 -8.81 2.04 -3.66
CA ASP A 289 -9.27 1.64 -4.99
C ASP A 289 -9.51 0.14 -5.10
N SER A 290 -8.67 -0.70 -4.46
CA SER A 290 -8.87 -2.15 -4.48
C SER A 290 -10.19 -2.56 -3.81
N VAL A 291 -10.54 -1.95 -2.68
CA VAL A 291 -11.84 -2.20 -2.01
C VAL A 291 -12.99 -1.74 -2.89
N GLN A 292 -12.87 -0.58 -3.57
CA GLN A 292 -13.88 -0.13 -4.54
C GLN A 292 -14.04 -1.12 -5.70
N MET A 293 -12.92 -1.61 -6.25
CA MET A 293 -12.93 -2.54 -7.39
C MET A 293 -13.58 -3.88 -7.02
N VAL A 294 -13.22 -4.44 -5.86
CA VAL A 294 -13.83 -5.67 -5.35
C VAL A 294 -15.33 -5.48 -5.10
N TYR A 295 -15.72 -4.37 -4.46
CA TYR A 295 -17.13 -4.03 -4.23
C TYR A 295 -17.92 -3.93 -5.54
N ASP A 296 -17.41 -3.18 -6.52
CA ASP A 296 -18.05 -3.00 -7.82
C ASP A 296 -18.21 -4.34 -8.56
N THR A 297 -17.20 -5.21 -8.48
CA THR A 297 -17.26 -6.55 -9.07
C THR A 297 -18.36 -7.39 -8.43
N ILE A 298 -18.49 -7.36 -7.09
CA ILE A 298 -19.52 -8.13 -6.36
C ILE A 298 -20.92 -7.58 -6.61
N VAL A 299 -21.09 -6.27 -6.51
CA VAL A 299 -22.43 -5.65 -6.47
C VAL A 299 -23.01 -5.42 -7.87
N SER A 300 -22.18 -5.06 -8.83
CA SER A 300 -22.62 -4.69 -10.19
C SER A 300 -22.07 -5.57 -11.31
N GLY A 301 -21.19 -6.53 -10.99
CA GLY A 301 -20.53 -7.35 -12.01
C GLY A 301 -19.56 -6.54 -12.89
N LYS A 302 -19.10 -5.38 -12.41
CA LYS A 302 -18.19 -4.52 -13.17
C LYS A 302 -16.89 -5.26 -13.47
N ARG A 303 -16.45 -5.15 -14.71
CA ARG A 303 -15.16 -5.71 -15.17
C ARG A 303 -14.12 -4.63 -15.22
N PHE A 304 -12.89 -5.02 -14.91
CA PHE A 304 -11.72 -4.14 -14.94
C PHE A 304 -10.67 -4.69 -15.92
N PRO A 305 -9.79 -3.85 -16.47
CA PRO A 305 -8.67 -4.33 -17.29
C PRO A 305 -7.75 -5.24 -16.46
N PRO A 306 -6.99 -6.13 -17.11
CA PRO A 306 -6.07 -7.05 -16.41
C PRO A 306 -5.03 -6.37 -15.54
N PHE A 307 -4.66 -5.12 -15.90
CA PHE A 307 -3.72 -4.26 -15.18
C PHE A 307 -4.22 -2.82 -15.17
N LEU A 308 -4.10 -2.18 -14.03
CA LEU A 308 -4.34 -0.75 -13.80
C LEU A 308 -3.06 -0.13 -13.26
N ASP A 309 -2.40 0.66 -14.09
CA ASP A 309 -1.25 1.45 -13.70
C ASP A 309 -1.70 2.66 -12.86
N THR A 310 -1.24 2.72 -11.63
CA THR A 310 -1.52 3.86 -10.72
C THR A 310 -0.59 5.05 -10.98
N GLY A 311 0.46 4.86 -11.76
CA GLY A 311 1.56 5.79 -11.91
C GLY A 311 2.38 5.95 -10.61
N VAL A 312 3.43 6.77 -10.69
CA VAL A 312 4.32 7.09 -9.57
C VAL A 312 4.32 8.59 -9.30
N ASP A 313 4.68 8.96 -8.07
CA ASP A 313 5.03 10.33 -7.70
C ASP A 313 6.55 10.46 -7.63
N VAL A 314 7.14 11.24 -8.54
CA VAL A 314 8.55 11.59 -8.44
C VAL A 314 8.69 12.75 -7.48
N VAL A 315 9.42 12.53 -6.39
CA VAL A 315 9.65 13.52 -5.34
C VAL A 315 11.12 13.92 -5.32
N THR A 316 11.35 15.21 -5.46
CA THR A 316 12.66 15.85 -5.36
C THR A 316 12.58 16.98 -4.35
N ARG A 317 13.69 17.69 -4.09
CA ARG A 317 13.67 18.87 -3.21
C ARG A 317 12.68 19.96 -3.66
N ALA A 318 12.30 19.98 -4.94
CA ALA A 318 11.37 20.97 -5.48
C ALA A 318 9.91 20.77 -5.03
N ASN A 319 9.51 19.54 -4.71
CA ASN A 319 8.13 19.19 -4.35
C ASN A 319 8.00 18.35 -3.06
N VAL A 320 9.08 18.14 -2.32
CA VAL A 320 9.10 17.32 -1.09
C VAL A 320 8.08 17.80 -0.04
N ASP A 321 7.86 19.12 0.05
CA ASP A 321 6.91 19.67 1.03
C ASP A 321 5.45 19.37 0.68
N ALA A 322 5.12 19.19 -0.60
CA ALA A 322 3.79 18.75 -0.99
C ALA A 322 3.54 17.31 -0.54
N MET A 323 4.51 16.41 -0.75
CA MET A 323 4.43 15.02 -0.28
C MET A 323 4.39 14.95 1.26
N ALA A 324 5.20 15.74 1.96
CA ALA A 324 5.19 15.76 3.41
C ALA A 324 3.83 16.19 3.97
N ARG A 325 3.21 17.22 3.39
CA ARG A 325 1.85 17.62 3.78
C ARG A 325 0.81 16.52 3.58
N ALA A 326 0.91 15.75 2.48
CA ALA A 326 0.02 14.62 2.25
C ALA A 326 0.12 13.58 3.37
N TRP A 327 1.34 13.29 3.85
CA TRP A 327 1.56 12.42 5.00
C TRP A 327 1.01 13.00 6.31
N GLU A 328 1.26 14.27 6.60
CA GLU A 328 0.80 14.95 7.82
C GLU A 328 -0.73 14.99 7.93
N THR A 329 -1.39 15.28 6.81
CA THR A 329 -2.85 15.38 6.75
C THR A 329 -3.55 14.05 6.50
N SER A 330 -2.79 13.02 6.13
CA SER A 330 -3.31 11.74 5.59
C SER A 330 -4.25 11.95 4.39
N ASP A 331 -4.07 13.05 3.64
CA ASP A 331 -4.81 13.39 2.44
C ASP A 331 -3.93 13.19 1.19
N PHE A 332 -4.15 12.08 0.50
CA PHE A 332 -3.50 11.72 -0.76
C PHE A 332 -4.42 11.92 -1.97
N SER A 333 -5.52 12.66 -1.82
CA SER A 333 -6.47 12.95 -2.91
C SER A 333 -5.93 13.94 -3.93
N GLN A 334 -4.99 14.78 -3.52
CA GLN A 334 -4.38 15.77 -4.39
C GLN A 334 -3.13 15.20 -5.08
N PRO A 335 -2.97 15.48 -6.40
CA PRO A 335 -1.76 15.05 -7.09
C PRO A 335 -0.53 15.78 -6.53
N ILE A 336 0.57 15.05 -6.37
CA ILE A 336 1.87 15.64 -6.05
C ILE A 336 2.39 16.37 -7.30
N PRO A 337 2.73 17.66 -7.21
CA PRO A 337 3.23 18.41 -8.37
C PRO A 337 4.48 17.74 -8.97
N THR A 338 4.48 17.56 -10.29
CA THR A 338 5.66 17.03 -10.98
C THR A 338 6.83 18.01 -10.85
N PRO A 339 8.04 17.56 -10.49
CA PRO A 339 9.23 18.43 -10.50
C PRO A 339 9.48 18.97 -11.91
N ARG A 340 9.78 20.26 -12.01
CA ARG A 340 10.16 20.92 -13.27
C ARG A 340 11.63 20.73 -13.56
#